data_31b9a7c9ede9a67a30c94f167e3fe86f
#
_entry.id   31b9a7c9ede9a67a30c94f167e3fe86f
#
_cell.length_a   1.000
_cell.length_b   1.000
_cell.length_c   1.000
_cell.angle_alpha   90.00
_cell.angle_beta   90.00
_cell.angle_gamma   90.00
#
_symmetry.space_group_name_H-M   'P 1'
#
loop_
_entity.id
_entity.type
_entity.pdbx_description
1 polymer ?
#
loop_
_entity_poly.entity_id
_entity_poly.type
_entity_poly.pdbx_seq_one_letter_code
_entity_poly.pdbx_strand_id
1 'polypeptide(L)'
;MHSSTDERPLRVLTPDLRAQLGTFNKAARLLQEQGVRMHCLDLIQNRICVGAEDARRLKERHQLGMTRTQLEPDGARFSVPFQGITLEWFEPKTLTVH
;
A
#
# COMPACT_ATOMS: atom_id res chain seq x y z
N MET A 1 -36.54 -2.92 8.15
CA MET A 1 -36.13 -2.62 8.09
C MET A 1 -35.75 -2.52 8.19
N HIS A 2 -35.68 -2.62 7.85
CA HIS A 2 -35.20 -2.26 7.73
C HIS A 2 -34.52 -2.26 7.68
N SER A 3 -34.47 -2.39 7.39
CA SER A 3 -33.83 -2.23 7.25
C SER A 3 -33.03 -2.38 7.44
N SER A 4 -33.05 -2.56 7.23
CA SER A 4 -32.34 -2.46 7.31
C SER A 4 -31.47 -2.70 7.52
N THR A 5 -31.52 -2.90 7.24
CA THR A 5 -30.79 -2.87 7.33
C THR A 5 -29.95 -3.06 7.38
N ASP A 6 -30.02 -3.26 6.78
CA ASP A 6 -29.34 -3.21 6.68
C ASP A 6 -28.46 -3.13 7.08
N GLU A 7 -28.25 -2.96 7.44
CA GLU A 7 -27.50 -2.77 7.86
C GLU A 7 -26.51 -2.88 7.61
N ARG A 8 -26.24 -2.49 7.06
CA ARG A 8 -25.20 -2.59 6.59
C ARG A 8 -24.19 -2.09 7.31
N PRO A 9 -23.25 -2.78 7.85
CA PRO A 9 -22.21 -2.25 8.70
C PRO A 9 -21.33 -1.30 7.97
N LEU A 10 -21.16 -1.50 6.72
CA LEU A 10 -20.31 -0.61 5.98
C LEU A 10 -20.81 0.77 5.92
N ARG A 11 -22.06 0.95 6.22
CA ARG A 11 -22.58 2.27 6.17
C ARG A 11 -22.26 3.04 7.39
N VAL A 12 -21.80 2.37 8.42
CA VAL A 12 -21.50 3.07 9.66
C VAL A 12 -20.01 3.06 9.83
N LEU A 13 -19.40 4.20 9.66
CA LEU A 13 -17.97 4.32 9.86
C LEU A 13 -17.70 4.50 11.33
N THR A 14 -17.02 3.55 11.92
CA THR A 14 -16.58 3.71 13.29
C THR A 14 -15.47 4.74 13.33
N PRO A 15 -15.19 5.33 14.48
CA PRO A 15 -14.07 6.27 14.57
C PRO A 15 -12.74 5.66 14.15
N ASP A 16 -12.51 4.39 14.46
CA ASP A 16 -11.28 3.73 14.06
C ASP A 16 -11.19 3.58 12.54
N LEU A 17 -12.28 3.20 11.92
CA LEU A 17 -12.30 3.03 10.48
C LEU A 17 -12.13 4.38 9.79
N ARG A 18 -12.74 5.41 10.34
CA ARG A 18 -12.61 6.75 9.78
C ARG A 18 -11.17 7.23 9.86
N ALA A 19 -10.51 6.99 10.99
CA ALA A 19 -9.12 7.39 11.15
C ALA A 19 -8.23 6.61 10.19
N GLN A 20 -8.53 5.32 10.00
CA GLN A 20 -7.77 4.51 9.08
C GLN A 20 -7.93 4.99 7.64
N LEU A 21 -9.15 5.37 7.26
CA LEU A 21 -9.39 5.92 5.93
C LEU A 21 -8.61 7.22 5.73
N GLY A 22 -8.60 8.08 6.73
CA GLY A 22 -7.86 9.33 6.65
C GLY A 22 -6.38 9.09 6.45
N THR A 23 -5.82 8.15 7.21
CA THR A 23 -4.41 7.80 7.09
C THR A 23 -4.11 7.23 5.72
N PHE A 24 -4.96 6.34 5.25
CA PHE A 24 -4.79 5.71 3.95
C PHE A 24 -4.84 6.73 2.83
N ASN A 25 -5.82 7.61 2.87
CA ASN A 25 -5.96 8.63 1.83
C ASN A 25 -4.80 9.61 1.84
N LYS A 26 -4.30 9.94 3.00
CA LYS A 26 -3.16 10.84 3.10
C LYS A 26 -1.92 10.21 2.48
N ALA A 27 -1.69 8.92 2.76
CA ALA A 27 -0.56 8.21 2.17
C ALA A 27 -0.69 8.14 0.66
N ALA A 28 -1.90 7.83 0.17
CA ALA A 28 -2.12 7.75 -1.27
C ALA A 28 -1.87 9.09 -1.95
N ARG A 29 -2.31 10.16 -1.30
CA ARG A 29 -2.11 11.50 -1.86
C ARG A 29 -0.62 11.86 -1.92
N LEU A 30 0.13 11.50 -0.89
CA LEU A 30 1.56 11.75 -0.90
C LEU A 30 2.24 10.98 -2.03
N LEU A 31 1.84 9.74 -2.25
CA LEU A 31 2.40 8.95 -3.33
C LEU A 31 2.10 9.59 -4.68
N GLN A 32 0.88 10.09 -4.85
CA GLN A 32 0.52 10.78 -6.09
C GLN A 32 1.38 12.03 -6.29
N GLU A 33 1.63 12.77 -5.24
CA GLU A 33 2.44 13.97 -5.33
C GLU A 33 3.89 13.65 -5.71
N GLN A 34 4.34 12.46 -5.35
CA GLN A 34 5.69 12.02 -5.70
C GLN A 34 5.74 11.37 -7.09
N GLY A 35 4.62 11.32 -7.79
CA GLY A 35 4.58 10.73 -9.11
C GLY A 35 4.60 9.22 -9.11
N VAL A 36 4.23 8.61 -7.99
CA VAL A 36 4.24 7.17 -7.87
C VAL A 36 2.92 6.59 -8.37
N ARG A 37 3.02 5.57 -9.21
CA ARG A 37 1.83 4.89 -9.68
C ARG A 37 1.40 3.84 -8.69
N MET A 38 0.14 3.87 -8.33
CA MET A 38 -0.38 2.88 -7.40
C MET A 38 -1.12 1.84 -8.19
N HIS A 39 -0.67 0.59 -8.05
CA HIS A 39 -1.24 -0.53 -8.81
C HIS A 39 -2.39 -1.19 -8.07
N CYS A 40 -2.37 -1.16 -6.77
CA CYS A 40 -3.36 -1.85 -5.96
C CYS A 40 -3.58 -1.07 -4.67
N LEU A 41 -4.81 -0.87 -4.33
CA LEU A 41 -5.17 -0.18 -3.09
C LEU A 41 -6.00 -1.14 -2.26
N ASP A 42 -5.44 -1.56 -1.12
CA ASP A 42 -6.12 -2.52 -0.26
C ASP A 42 -6.38 -1.86 1.08
N LEU A 43 -7.54 -1.30 1.22
CA LEU A 43 -7.92 -0.59 2.43
C LEU A 43 -8.06 -1.54 3.61
N ILE A 44 -8.53 -2.74 3.35
CA ILE A 44 -8.75 -3.68 4.43
C ILE A 44 -7.45 -4.08 5.09
N GLN A 45 -6.41 -4.33 4.31
CA GLN A 45 -5.11 -4.66 4.85
C GLN A 45 -4.21 -3.45 5.01
N ASN A 46 -4.73 -2.28 4.74
CA ASN A 46 -4.00 -1.03 4.90
C ASN A 46 -2.70 -1.05 4.10
N ARG A 47 -2.80 -1.40 2.83
CA ARG A 47 -1.65 -1.63 1.99
C ARG A 47 -1.84 -1.00 0.62
N ILE A 48 -0.75 -0.47 0.06
CA ILE A 48 -0.74 0.08 -1.29
C ILE A 48 0.41 -0.58 -2.04
N CYS A 49 0.13 -1.08 -3.23
CA CYS A 49 1.15 -1.69 -4.08
C CYS A 49 1.59 -0.72 -5.14
N VAL A 50 2.89 -0.63 -5.34
CA VAL A 50 3.46 0.28 -6.32
C VAL A 50 4.45 -0.47 -7.19
N GLY A 51 4.96 0.16 -8.22
CA GLY A 51 5.97 -0.44 -9.07
C GLY A 51 7.34 -0.41 -8.42
N ALA A 52 8.20 -1.36 -8.80
CA ALA A 52 9.52 -1.49 -8.20
C ALA A 52 10.38 -0.25 -8.45
N GLU A 53 10.28 0.30 -9.65
CA GLU A 53 11.05 1.48 -9.99
C GLU A 53 10.65 2.68 -9.14
N ASP A 54 9.35 2.88 -9.01
CA ASP A 54 8.83 3.98 -8.19
C ASP A 54 9.23 3.78 -6.73
N ALA A 55 9.19 2.53 -6.26
CA ALA A 55 9.56 2.23 -4.89
C ALA A 55 11.03 2.56 -4.64
N ARG A 56 11.90 2.27 -5.59
CA ARG A 56 13.31 2.57 -5.46
C ARG A 56 13.53 4.07 -5.36
N ARG A 57 12.86 4.85 -6.21
CA ARG A 57 13.00 6.30 -6.16
C ARG A 57 12.49 6.86 -4.85
N LEU A 58 11.41 6.26 -4.36
CA LEU A 58 10.85 6.70 -3.10
C LEU A 58 11.82 6.44 -1.95
N LYS A 59 12.46 5.28 -1.96
CA LYS A 59 13.44 4.96 -0.93
C LYS A 59 14.61 5.92 -0.94
N GLU A 60 15.02 6.35 -2.12
CA GLU A 60 16.13 7.28 -2.22
C GLU A 60 15.76 8.67 -1.73
N ARG A 61 14.54 9.09 -2.00
CA ARG A 61 14.13 10.42 -1.59
C ARG A 61 13.73 10.50 -0.13
N HIS A 62 13.11 9.46 0.36
CA HIS A 62 12.63 9.44 1.72
C HIS A 62 13.29 8.30 2.42
N GLN A 63 13.69 8.50 3.64
CA GLN A 63 14.28 7.41 4.37
C GLN A 63 13.15 6.54 4.87
N LEU A 64 12.85 5.53 4.10
CA LEU A 64 11.81 4.59 4.50
C LEU A 64 12.36 3.69 5.59
N GLY A 65 11.46 3.12 6.36
CA GLY A 65 11.88 2.23 7.42
C GLY A 65 12.44 0.93 6.91
N MET A 66 12.61 -0.01 7.83
CA MET A 66 13.20 -1.30 7.47
C MET A 66 12.29 -2.03 6.50
N THR A 67 12.87 -2.48 5.40
CA THR A 67 12.13 -3.19 4.38
C THR A 67 12.06 -4.67 4.73
N ARG A 68 10.86 -5.22 4.66
CA ARG A 68 10.69 -6.65 4.85
C ARG A 68 10.69 -7.33 3.48
N THR A 69 11.42 -8.42 3.37
CA THR A 69 11.54 -9.12 2.11
C THR A 69 10.94 -10.51 2.21
N GLN A 70 10.16 -10.88 1.21
CA GLN A 70 9.62 -12.23 1.12
C GLN A 70 10.01 -12.80 -0.23
N LEU A 71 10.74 -13.90 -0.22
CA LEU A 71 11.17 -14.53 -1.47
C LEU A 71 10.04 -15.34 -2.06
N GLU A 72 9.92 -15.27 -3.37
CA GLU A 72 8.90 -16.01 -4.11
C GLU A 72 9.57 -16.67 -5.30
N PRO A 73 8.93 -17.68 -5.89
CA PRO A 73 9.56 -18.42 -7.00
C PRO A 73 9.99 -17.57 -8.16
N ASP A 74 9.21 -16.52 -8.45
CA ASP A 74 9.49 -15.68 -9.61
C ASP A 74 10.07 -14.32 -9.23
N GLY A 75 10.46 -14.12 -7.99
CA GLY A 75 11.04 -12.84 -7.60
C GLY A 75 11.02 -12.63 -6.11
N ALA A 76 10.91 -11.40 -5.70
CA ALA A 76 10.87 -11.04 -4.28
C ALA A 76 9.85 -9.95 -4.06
N ARG A 77 9.11 -10.06 -2.96
CA ARG A 77 8.11 -9.09 -2.57
C ARG A 77 8.65 -8.30 -1.40
N PHE A 78 8.61 -7.01 -1.51
CA PHE A 78 9.12 -6.11 -0.47
C PHE A 78 7.98 -5.33 0.16
N SER A 79 8.08 -5.06 1.44
CA SER A 79 7.10 -4.23 2.11
C SER A 79 7.80 -3.36 3.13
N VAL A 80 7.28 -2.16 3.32
CA VAL A 80 7.88 -1.20 4.23
C VAL A 80 6.77 -0.30 4.77
N PRO A 81 6.86 0.12 6.02
CA PRO A 81 5.89 1.07 6.55
C PRO A 81 6.04 2.43 5.87
N PHE A 82 4.93 3.05 5.55
CA PHE A 82 4.95 4.36 4.92
C PHE A 82 3.73 5.14 5.38
N GLN A 83 3.91 6.19 6.14
CA GLN A 83 2.83 7.09 6.56
C GLN A 83 1.62 6.35 7.14
N GLY A 84 1.90 5.36 7.96
CA GLY A 84 0.82 4.62 8.63
C GLY A 84 0.21 3.51 7.84
N ILE A 85 0.68 3.25 6.62
CA ILE A 85 0.21 2.13 5.83
C ILE A 85 1.41 1.28 5.44
N THR A 86 1.16 0.15 4.78
CA THR A 86 2.22 -0.70 4.28
C THR A 86 2.35 -0.47 2.78
N LEU A 87 3.56 -0.12 2.36
CA LEU A 87 3.87 0.05 0.95
C LEU A 87 4.50 -1.24 0.47
N GLU A 88 4.03 -1.76 -0.65
CA GLU A 88 4.49 -3.05 -1.13
C GLU A 88 4.81 -3.01 -2.61
N TRP A 89 5.85 -3.73 -3.01
CA TRP A 89 6.17 -3.87 -4.43
C TRP A 89 6.83 -5.21 -4.66
N PHE A 90 6.82 -5.62 -5.93
CA PHE A 90 7.38 -6.90 -6.31
C PHE A 90 8.50 -6.66 -7.33
N GLU A 91 9.64 -7.31 -7.11
CA GLU A 91 10.74 -7.25 -8.08
C GLU A 91 10.92 -8.64 -8.69
N PRO A 92 10.64 -8.78 -9.98
CA PRO A 92 10.77 -10.08 -10.60
C PRO A 92 12.22 -10.55 -10.64
N LYS A 93 12.40 -11.86 -10.64
CA LYS A 93 13.70 -12.40 -10.73
C LYS A 93 14.26 -12.07 -12.10
N THR A 94 15.43 -11.47 -12.12
CA THR A 94 15.99 -11.05 -13.34
C THR A 94 16.63 -12.18 -14.00
N LEU A 95 16.23 -12.51 -15.14
CA LEU A 95 16.87 -13.44 -15.82
C LEU A 95 17.82 -12.97 -16.61
N THR A 96 18.67 -12.73 -16.36
CA THR A 96 19.56 -12.07 -17.09
C THR A 96 20.08 -12.84 -17.94
N VAL A 97 19.99 -13.11 -18.49
CA VAL A 97 20.45 -13.65 -19.26
C VAL A 97 21.02 -13.31 -19.97
N HIS A 98 21.40 -13.29 -20.17
CA HIS A 98 21.85 -12.91 -20.89
C HIS A 98 22.43 -13.00 -21.03
#